data_28b1f07ccace29c51b095844f32007b2
#
_entry.id   28b1f07ccace29c51b095844f32007b2
#
_cell.length_a   1.000
_cell.length_b   1.000
_cell.length_c   1.000
_cell.angle_alpha   90.00
_cell.angle_beta   90.00
_cell.angle_gamma   90.00
#
_symmetry.space_group_name_H-M   'P 1'
#
loop_
_entity.id
_entity.type
_entity.pdbx_description
1 polymer ?
#
loop_
_entity_poly.entity_id
_entity_poly.type
_entity_poly.pdbx_seq_one_letter_code
_entity_poly.pdbx_strand_id
1 'polypeptide(L)'
;MNNSLRRVPALLLLLLLCGCGRGVETAEIRYYRLASGQSANHLANQACERFCSLVEKESGGAIQIIPSFENELGTDASALEQCVYGGIDFVRTPLSAAAAYAPQLSALQLPYEYTSDEHLFRVLDGDVGADAMDSLEEQGLTGLSYFYAGYRCFFTTDKPITGLDDMQGLRLGTEDSSQMQQIIPQWGAVAVTLPPDEFALALRTHRIDGAESTLPTYVDSGYYLLAPYWTYDRHSYNADVLVASSETWAEFSPEEQQLLLQCAAEAASWQRAHWQCAEVKAMLRASRSGCYMALLSEEQTELFRDAAQPLYEHLSETQKEVVRRVRALSDESD
;
A
#
# COMPACT_ATOMS: atom_id res chain seq x y z
N MET A 1 70.92 58.75 -48.14
CA MET A 1 69.86 58.92 -47.16
C MET A 1 69.34 57.53 -46.81
N ASN A 2 69.81 57.01 -45.66
CA ASN A 2 69.64 55.63 -45.25
C ASN A 2 68.35 55.47 -44.37
N ASN A 3 67.49 54.54 -44.74
CA ASN A 3 66.44 54.06 -43.88
C ASN A 3 66.65 52.59 -43.57
N SER A 4 67.22 52.31 -42.42
CA SER A 4 67.37 50.99 -41.85
C SER A 4 66.07 50.56 -41.11
N LEU A 5 65.34 49.65 -41.70
CA LEU A 5 64.19 49.00 -41.00
C LEU A 5 64.77 47.94 -40.07
N ARG A 6 64.58 48.16 -38.76
CA ARG A 6 64.82 47.17 -37.71
C ARG A 6 63.68 46.11 -37.72
N ARG A 7 64.06 44.88 -38.02
CA ARG A 7 63.19 43.71 -37.89
C ARG A 7 63.16 43.33 -36.42
N VAL A 8 61.95 43.36 -35.81
CA VAL A 8 61.64 42.81 -34.49
C VAL A 8 61.13 41.35 -34.70
N PRO A 9 61.69 40.34 -34.04
CA PRO A 9 61.13 38.99 -34.12
C PRO A 9 59.93 38.88 -33.26
N ALA A 10 58.79 38.54 -33.84
CA ALA A 10 57.56 38.18 -33.09
C ALA A 10 57.77 36.84 -32.41
N LEU A 11 57.93 36.88 -31.10
CA LEU A 11 57.96 35.70 -30.26
C LEU A 11 56.50 35.19 -30.11
N LEU A 12 56.16 34.11 -30.80
CA LEU A 12 54.83 33.47 -30.71
C LEU A 12 54.77 32.71 -29.38
N LEU A 13 54.10 33.30 -28.38
CA LEU A 13 53.80 32.65 -27.10
C LEU A 13 52.61 31.73 -27.33
N LEU A 14 52.84 30.44 -27.57
CA LEU A 14 51.82 29.41 -27.58
C LEU A 14 51.41 29.12 -26.11
N LEU A 15 50.35 29.77 -25.64
CA LEU A 15 49.66 29.41 -24.40
C LEU A 15 48.89 28.11 -24.67
N LEU A 16 49.50 27.00 -24.29
CA LEU A 16 48.79 25.71 -24.11
C LEU A 16 47.76 25.87 -22.97
N LEU A 17 46.55 26.26 -23.30
CA LEU A 17 45.38 26.10 -22.45
C LEU A 17 45.09 24.58 -22.39
N CYS A 18 45.74 23.90 -21.45
CA CYS A 18 45.23 22.62 -20.93
C CYS A 18 43.88 22.89 -20.24
N GLY A 19 42.82 23.00 -21.00
CA GLY A 19 41.47 22.90 -20.50
C GLY A 19 41.28 21.48 -19.96
N CYS A 20 41.40 21.29 -18.65
CA CYS A 20 40.75 20.18 -17.98
C CYS A 20 39.25 20.36 -18.19
N GLY A 21 38.76 19.99 -19.33
CA GLY A 21 37.36 19.66 -19.51
C GLY A 21 37.11 18.42 -18.65
N ARG A 22 36.69 18.61 -17.42
CA ARG A 22 35.86 17.59 -16.81
C ARG A 22 34.68 17.44 -17.75
N GLY A 23 34.69 16.41 -18.57
CA GLY A 23 33.48 15.95 -19.23
C GLY A 23 32.48 15.79 -18.11
N VAL A 24 31.43 16.59 -18.13
CA VAL A 24 30.22 16.24 -17.46
C VAL A 24 29.78 14.99 -18.19
N GLU A 25 30.12 13.80 -17.69
CA GLU A 25 29.40 12.59 -18.05
C GLU A 25 27.94 12.91 -17.73
N THR A 26 27.19 13.21 -18.78
CA THR A 26 25.74 13.21 -18.68
C THR A 26 25.39 11.76 -18.39
N ALA A 27 25.11 11.47 -17.12
CA ALA A 27 24.62 10.15 -16.75
C ALA A 27 23.42 9.83 -17.65
N GLU A 28 23.47 8.68 -18.29
CA GLU A 28 22.37 8.21 -19.13
C GLU A 28 21.13 8.09 -18.26
N ILE A 29 20.02 8.75 -18.65
CA ILE A 29 18.77 8.70 -17.91
C ILE A 29 18.17 7.31 -18.12
N ARG A 30 17.91 6.61 -17.02
CA ARG A 30 17.24 5.30 -17.04
C ARG A 30 15.77 5.49 -16.69
N TYR A 31 14.91 4.89 -17.50
CA TYR A 31 13.46 4.97 -17.35
C TYR A 31 12.89 3.65 -16.90
N TYR A 32 12.04 3.70 -15.88
CA TYR A 32 11.35 2.56 -15.30
C TYR A 32 9.86 2.83 -15.21
N ARG A 33 9.04 1.78 -15.09
CA ARG A 33 7.58 1.87 -14.98
C ARG A 33 7.12 1.43 -13.63
N LEU A 34 6.15 2.15 -13.06
CA LEU A 34 5.45 1.78 -11.84
C LEU A 34 3.96 1.61 -12.15
N ALA A 35 3.39 0.45 -11.79
CA ALA A 35 1.97 0.18 -11.94
C ALA A 35 1.24 0.24 -10.60
N SER A 36 -0.02 0.73 -10.61
CA SER A 36 -0.97 0.64 -9.50
C SER A 36 -2.40 0.64 -10.04
N GLY A 37 -3.26 -0.24 -9.51
CA GLY A 37 -4.65 -0.36 -9.93
C GLY A 37 -5.58 0.72 -9.40
N GLN A 38 -5.17 1.50 -8.39
CA GLN A 38 -6.02 2.53 -7.77
C GLN A 38 -6.26 3.73 -8.69
N SER A 39 -7.30 4.53 -8.38
CA SER A 39 -7.55 5.79 -9.08
C SER A 39 -6.41 6.80 -8.87
N ALA A 40 -6.19 7.68 -9.84
CA ALA A 40 -5.12 8.68 -9.77
C ALA A 40 -5.17 9.54 -8.50
N ASN A 41 -6.36 9.87 -8.00
CA ASN A 41 -6.54 10.66 -6.78
C ASN A 41 -6.45 9.85 -5.48
N HIS A 42 -6.28 8.53 -5.56
CA HIS A 42 -6.16 7.69 -4.36
C HIS A 42 -4.85 7.99 -3.62
N LEU A 43 -4.89 8.00 -2.28
CA LEU A 43 -3.74 8.42 -1.48
C LEU A 43 -2.51 7.52 -1.66
N ALA A 44 -2.71 6.24 -1.94
CA ALA A 44 -1.62 5.32 -2.28
C ALA A 44 -0.93 5.72 -3.59
N ASN A 45 -1.67 6.18 -4.61
CA ASN A 45 -1.10 6.64 -5.86
C ASN A 45 -0.38 7.99 -5.72
N GLN A 46 -0.88 8.90 -4.87
CA GLN A 46 -0.15 10.12 -4.51
C GLN A 46 1.18 9.79 -3.82
N ALA A 47 1.22 8.72 -3.00
CA ALA A 47 2.47 8.23 -2.43
C ALA A 47 3.41 7.62 -3.48
N CYS A 48 2.88 6.92 -4.48
CA CYS A 48 3.67 6.45 -5.63
C CYS A 48 4.26 7.61 -6.43
N GLU A 49 3.48 8.66 -6.72
CA GLU A 49 3.98 9.89 -7.38
C GLU A 49 5.07 10.56 -6.55
N ARG A 50 4.88 10.62 -5.22
CA ARG A 50 5.91 11.15 -4.33
C ARG A 50 7.17 10.30 -4.37
N PHE A 51 7.08 8.98 -4.33
CA PHE A 51 8.21 8.07 -4.48
C PHE A 51 8.96 8.35 -5.78
N CYS A 52 8.26 8.40 -6.92
CA CYS A 52 8.86 8.68 -8.22
C CYS A 52 9.59 10.04 -8.24
N SER A 53 8.95 11.08 -7.69
CA SER A 53 9.51 12.44 -7.62
C SER A 53 10.74 12.53 -6.72
N LEU A 54 10.73 11.80 -5.60
CA LEU A 54 11.89 11.71 -4.69
C LEU A 54 13.06 11.01 -5.38
N VAL A 55 12.81 9.88 -6.04
CA VAL A 55 13.85 9.13 -6.77
C VAL A 55 14.48 9.98 -7.87
N GLU A 56 13.68 10.67 -8.69
CA GLU A 56 14.18 11.58 -9.71
C GLU A 56 15.06 12.67 -9.10
N LYS A 57 14.58 13.32 -8.03
CA LYS A 57 15.30 14.40 -7.35
C LYS A 57 16.61 13.92 -6.72
N GLU A 58 16.58 12.85 -5.93
CA GLU A 58 17.74 12.39 -5.16
C GLU A 58 18.78 11.68 -6.04
N SER A 59 18.36 11.10 -7.20
CA SER A 59 19.28 10.57 -8.22
C SER A 59 19.85 11.66 -9.13
N GLY A 60 19.49 12.94 -8.94
CA GLY A 60 19.88 14.02 -9.82
C GLY A 60 19.33 13.88 -11.25
N GLY A 61 18.20 13.19 -11.42
CA GLY A 61 17.53 12.93 -12.70
C GLY A 61 18.07 11.71 -13.46
N ALA A 62 19.00 10.94 -12.88
CA ALA A 62 19.55 9.75 -13.52
C ALA A 62 18.57 8.56 -13.54
N ILE A 63 17.64 8.51 -12.58
CA ILE A 63 16.60 7.49 -12.48
C ILE A 63 15.25 8.18 -12.57
N GLN A 64 14.44 7.81 -13.56
CA GLN A 64 13.08 8.31 -13.75
C GLN A 64 12.08 7.15 -13.75
N ILE A 65 11.14 7.16 -12.81
CA ILE A 65 10.08 6.15 -12.71
C ILE A 65 8.78 6.80 -13.19
N ILE A 66 8.17 6.19 -14.20
CA ILE A 66 6.93 6.66 -14.83
C ILE A 66 5.75 5.89 -14.22
N PRO A 67 4.90 6.53 -13.39
CA PRO A 67 3.75 5.86 -12.82
C PRO A 67 2.61 5.73 -13.84
N SER A 68 1.91 4.59 -13.79
CA SER A 68 0.68 4.29 -14.54
C SER A 68 -0.36 3.76 -13.57
N PHE A 69 -1.54 4.38 -13.58
CA PHE A 69 -2.62 4.14 -12.62
C PHE A 69 -3.86 3.53 -13.30
N GLU A 70 -4.91 3.28 -12.53
CA GLU A 70 -6.23 2.88 -13.04
C GLU A 70 -6.20 1.63 -13.93
N ASN A 71 -5.32 0.68 -13.58
CA ASN A 71 -5.12 -0.57 -14.33
C ASN A 71 -4.61 -0.39 -15.78
N GLU A 72 -3.97 0.72 -16.12
CA GLU A 72 -3.43 0.94 -17.48
C GLU A 72 -2.41 -0.15 -17.89
N LEU A 73 -1.66 -0.69 -16.93
CA LEU A 73 -0.71 -1.80 -17.15
C LEU A 73 -1.25 -3.16 -16.70
N GLY A 74 -2.56 -3.26 -16.45
CA GLY A 74 -3.24 -4.45 -15.96
C GLY A 74 -3.74 -4.31 -14.53
N THR A 75 -4.55 -5.26 -14.09
CA THR A 75 -5.02 -5.33 -12.69
C THR A 75 -3.84 -5.50 -11.73
N ASP A 76 -4.03 -5.19 -10.45
CA ASP A 76 -2.98 -5.36 -9.42
C ASP A 76 -2.33 -6.77 -9.49
N ALA A 77 -3.13 -7.83 -9.62
CA ALA A 77 -2.63 -9.20 -9.74
C ALA A 77 -1.82 -9.42 -11.03
N SER A 78 -2.31 -8.93 -12.18
CA SER A 78 -1.60 -9.11 -13.46
C SER A 78 -0.35 -8.23 -13.57
N ALA A 79 -0.37 -7.04 -12.97
CA ALA A 79 0.80 -6.17 -12.89
C ALA A 79 1.89 -6.79 -12.01
N LEU A 80 1.49 -7.40 -10.87
CA LEU A 80 2.41 -8.10 -9.99
C LEU A 80 3.03 -9.33 -10.68
N GLU A 81 2.22 -10.11 -11.42
CA GLU A 81 2.75 -11.22 -12.23
C GLU A 81 3.76 -10.73 -13.28
N GLN A 82 3.47 -9.64 -13.98
CA GLN A 82 4.43 -9.05 -14.93
C GLN A 82 5.71 -8.57 -14.24
N CYS A 83 5.61 -8.04 -13.01
CA CYS A 83 6.77 -7.61 -12.23
C CYS A 83 7.68 -8.79 -11.86
N VAL A 84 7.12 -9.95 -11.51
CA VAL A 84 7.89 -11.19 -11.28
C VAL A 84 8.80 -11.54 -12.45
N TYR A 85 8.35 -11.31 -13.70
CA TYR A 85 9.07 -11.62 -14.93
C TYR A 85 9.77 -10.41 -15.57
N GLY A 86 9.98 -9.33 -14.85
CA GLY A 86 10.66 -8.12 -15.37
C GLY A 86 9.88 -7.33 -16.42
N GLY A 87 8.60 -7.65 -16.64
CA GLY A 87 7.74 -6.94 -17.58
C GLY A 87 7.30 -5.56 -17.09
N ILE A 88 7.24 -5.35 -15.77
CA ILE A 88 7.01 -4.07 -15.07
C ILE A 88 8.08 -3.95 -14.00
N ASP A 89 8.65 -2.76 -13.82
CA ASP A 89 9.80 -2.54 -12.93
C ASP A 89 9.39 -2.42 -11.46
N PHE A 90 8.30 -1.69 -11.19
CA PHE A 90 7.76 -1.44 -9.85
C PHE A 90 6.25 -1.63 -9.85
N VAL A 91 5.73 -2.18 -8.76
CA VAL A 91 4.27 -2.32 -8.56
C VAL A 91 3.91 -1.92 -7.14
N ARG A 92 2.87 -1.09 -7.02
CA ARG A 92 2.13 -0.94 -5.79
C ARG A 92 0.90 -1.83 -5.87
N THR A 93 0.70 -2.71 -4.91
CA THR A 93 -0.42 -3.65 -4.88
C THR A 93 -0.93 -3.87 -3.46
N PRO A 94 -2.20 -4.26 -3.24
CA PRO A 94 -2.65 -4.71 -1.92
C PRO A 94 -1.80 -5.86 -1.40
N LEU A 95 -1.54 -5.85 -0.09
CA LEU A 95 -0.80 -6.93 0.58
C LEU A 95 -1.44 -8.31 0.32
N SER A 96 -2.77 -8.38 0.17
CA SER A 96 -3.51 -9.60 -0.15
C SER A 96 -3.10 -10.21 -1.51
N ALA A 97 -2.80 -9.38 -2.51
CA ALA A 97 -2.31 -9.86 -3.80
C ALA A 97 -0.87 -10.39 -3.70
N ALA A 98 -0.01 -9.69 -2.96
CA ALA A 98 1.36 -10.13 -2.72
C ALA A 98 1.42 -11.42 -1.86
N ALA A 99 0.46 -11.62 -0.96
CA ALA A 99 0.36 -12.82 -0.12
C ALA A 99 0.16 -14.13 -0.91
N ALA A 100 -0.28 -14.05 -2.17
CA ALA A 100 -0.34 -15.20 -3.06
C ALA A 100 1.06 -15.75 -3.38
N TYR A 101 2.08 -14.92 -3.30
CA TYR A 101 3.49 -15.26 -3.55
C TYR A 101 4.24 -15.63 -2.27
N ALA A 102 3.85 -15.07 -1.13
CA ALA A 102 4.52 -15.26 0.15
C ALA A 102 3.50 -15.45 1.29
N PRO A 103 3.30 -16.69 1.78
CA PRO A 103 2.30 -16.99 2.83
C PRO A 103 2.48 -16.19 4.12
N GLN A 104 3.70 -15.73 4.45
CA GLN A 104 3.98 -14.89 5.59
C GLN A 104 3.19 -13.59 5.56
N LEU A 105 3.06 -12.98 4.38
CA LEU A 105 2.33 -11.74 4.18
C LEU A 105 0.83 -11.89 4.50
N SER A 106 0.23 -13.08 4.26
CA SER A 106 -1.17 -13.31 4.59
C SER A 106 -1.43 -13.28 6.09
N ALA A 107 -0.44 -13.66 6.90
CA ALA A 107 -0.55 -13.62 8.36
C ALA A 107 -0.59 -12.18 8.91
N LEU A 108 -0.05 -11.21 8.18
CA LEU A 108 -0.11 -9.79 8.53
C LEU A 108 -1.49 -9.14 8.30
N GLN A 109 -2.45 -9.87 7.72
CA GLN A 109 -3.79 -9.36 7.42
C GLN A 109 -4.90 -10.07 8.19
N LEU A 110 -4.53 -10.93 9.15
CA LEU A 110 -5.51 -11.68 9.92
C LEU A 110 -6.42 -10.74 10.74
N PRO A 111 -7.70 -11.06 10.87
CA PRO A 111 -8.64 -10.24 11.62
C PRO A 111 -8.23 -10.10 13.09
N TYR A 112 -8.37 -8.89 13.64
CA TYR A 112 -8.11 -8.57 15.06
C TYR A 112 -6.69 -8.85 15.57
N GLU A 113 -5.68 -8.91 14.69
CA GLU A 113 -4.27 -9.06 15.11
C GLU A 113 -3.65 -7.77 15.63
N TYR A 114 -4.17 -6.62 15.20
CA TYR A 114 -3.63 -5.32 15.60
C TYR A 114 -4.55 -4.61 16.58
N THR A 115 -3.96 -3.98 17.59
CA THR A 115 -4.65 -3.21 18.61
C THR A 115 -4.77 -1.73 18.27
N SER A 116 -3.87 -1.22 17.42
CA SER A 116 -3.83 0.18 16.98
C SER A 116 -3.05 0.35 15.69
N ASP A 117 -3.12 1.56 15.11
CA ASP A 117 -2.28 1.95 13.97
C ASP A 117 -0.79 1.90 14.34
N GLU A 118 -0.43 2.32 15.56
CA GLU A 118 0.94 2.30 16.07
C GLU A 118 1.46 0.87 16.18
N HIS A 119 0.63 -0.07 16.64
CA HIS A 119 0.98 -1.49 16.66
C HIS A 119 1.26 -2.01 15.24
N LEU A 120 0.36 -1.73 14.28
CA LEU A 120 0.56 -2.09 12.88
C LEU A 120 1.89 -1.54 12.34
N PHE A 121 2.17 -0.25 12.55
CA PHE A 121 3.39 0.38 12.04
C PHE A 121 4.64 -0.20 12.68
N ARG A 122 4.61 -0.49 13.97
CA ARG A 122 5.73 -1.17 14.67
C ARG A 122 6.02 -2.54 14.07
N VAL A 123 4.97 -3.29 13.69
CA VAL A 123 5.11 -4.59 13.04
C VAL A 123 5.67 -4.45 11.63
N LEU A 124 5.06 -3.58 10.81
CA LEU A 124 5.41 -3.46 9.39
C LEU A 124 6.80 -2.83 9.16
N ASP A 125 7.19 -1.89 10.03
CA ASP A 125 8.50 -1.20 9.92
C ASP A 125 9.61 -1.91 10.69
N GLY A 126 9.27 -2.95 11.48
CA GLY A 126 10.20 -3.75 12.25
C GLY A 126 10.59 -5.06 11.56
N ASP A 127 11.31 -5.88 12.31
CA ASP A 127 11.86 -7.16 11.81
C ASP A 127 10.79 -8.14 11.30
N VAL A 128 9.56 -8.08 11.84
CA VAL A 128 8.45 -8.94 11.39
C VAL A 128 8.03 -8.60 9.97
N GLY A 129 7.86 -7.30 9.70
CA GLY A 129 7.51 -6.80 8.37
C GLY A 129 8.64 -6.99 7.37
N ALA A 130 9.90 -6.76 7.79
CA ALA A 130 11.07 -6.97 6.96
C ALA A 130 11.19 -8.44 6.52
N ASP A 131 11.16 -9.38 7.46
CA ASP A 131 11.24 -10.83 7.16
C ASP A 131 10.09 -11.31 6.26
N ALA A 132 8.88 -10.75 6.46
CA ALA A 132 7.74 -11.08 5.60
C ALA A 132 7.92 -10.52 4.18
N MET A 133 8.49 -9.34 4.03
CA MET A 133 8.80 -8.72 2.74
C MET A 133 9.91 -9.48 2.01
N ASP A 134 10.97 -9.86 2.72
CA ASP A 134 12.11 -10.61 2.18
C ASP A 134 11.68 -11.97 1.59
N SER A 135 10.58 -12.56 2.11
CA SER A 135 10.04 -13.81 1.56
C SER A 135 9.54 -13.70 0.12
N LEU A 136 9.39 -12.49 -0.42
CA LEU A 136 9.06 -12.25 -1.83
C LEU A 136 10.26 -12.46 -2.76
N GLU A 137 11.50 -12.41 -2.27
CA GLU A 137 12.72 -12.52 -3.10
C GLU A 137 12.79 -13.86 -3.84
N GLU A 138 12.37 -14.96 -3.22
CA GLU A 138 12.31 -16.28 -3.84
C GLU A 138 11.33 -16.34 -5.02
N GLN A 139 10.43 -15.35 -5.10
CA GLN A 139 9.42 -15.25 -6.15
C GLN A 139 9.76 -14.21 -7.22
N GLY A 140 10.98 -13.66 -7.20
CA GLY A 140 11.43 -12.66 -8.17
C GLY A 140 10.93 -11.24 -7.90
N LEU A 141 10.54 -10.95 -6.67
CA LEU A 141 10.10 -9.63 -6.21
C LEU A 141 10.97 -9.15 -5.05
N THR A 142 11.34 -7.89 -5.07
CA THR A 142 12.05 -7.22 -3.97
C THR A 142 11.13 -6.21 -3.31
N GLY A 143 10.86 -6.37 -2.02
CA GLY A 143 10.02 -5.46 -1.26
C GLY A 143 10.73 -4.15 -0.91
N LEU A 144 10.05 -3.02 -1.06
CA LEU A 144 10.60 -1.71 -0.77
C LEU A 144 9.97 -1.03 0.44
N SER A 145 8.65 -1.07 0.57
CA SER A 145 7.94 -0.42 1.67
C SER A 145 6.50 -0.91 1.79
N TYR A 146 5.92 -0.74 2.98
CA TYR A 146 4.50 -0.86 3.22
C TYR A 146 3.83 0.51 3.21
N PHE A 147 2.72 0.63 2.47
CA PHE A 147 1.82 1.77 2.53
C PHE A 147 0.61 1.41 3.39
N TYR A 148 0.15 2.36 4.18
CA TYR A 148 -1.02 2.15 5.01
C TYR A 148 -2.30 2.20 4.17
N ALA A 149 -3.15 1.19 4.29
CA ALA A 149 -4.43 1.12 3.57
C ALA A 149 -5.66 1.20 4.51
N GLY A 150 -5.45 1.63 5.76
CA GLY A 150 -6.49 1.82 6.74
C GLY A 150 -6.96 0.54 7.41
N TYR A 151 -7.91 0.67 8.30
CA TYR A 151 -8.67 -0.44 8.85
C TYR A 151 -10.03 -0.55 8.18
N ARG A 152 -10.51 -1.77 8.05
CA ARG A 152 -11.82 -2.06 7.45
C ARG A 152 -12.87 -2.22 8.54
N CYS A 153 -14.05 -1.71 8.23
CA CYS A 153 -15.20 -1.73 9.11
C CYS A 153 -16.47 -2.08 8.33
N PHE A 154 -17.46 -2.64 9.02
CA PHE A 154 -18.75 -2.92 8.41
C PHE A 154 -19.63 -1.68 8.29
N PHE A 155 -20.46 -1.66 7.25
CA PHE A 155 -21.55 -0.71 7.10
C PHE A 155 -22.79 -1.41 6.53
N THR A 156 -23.97 -0.94 6.90
CA THR A 156 -25.25 -1.60 6.61
C THR A 156 -26.33 -0.63 6.19
N THR A 157 -27.38 -1.15 5.52
CA THR A 157 -28.50 -0.37 4.99
C THR A 157 -29.55 -0.02 6.04
N ASP A 158 -29.93 -0.94 6.92
CA ASP A 158 -31.16 -0.85 7.71
C ASP A 158 -30.92 -0.61 9.21
N LYS A 159 -29.87 -1.18 9.79
CA LYS A 159 -29.54 -1.06 11.22
C LYS A 159 -28.03 -1.21 11.45
N PRO A 160 -27.48 -0.56 12.50
CA PRO A 160 -26.07 -0.73 12.82
C PRO A 160 -25.79 -2.16 13.33
N ILE A 161 -24.56 -2.61 13.15
CA ILE A 161 -24.02 -3.78 13.83
C ILE A 161 -23.48 -3.27 15.19
N THR A 162 -24.09 -3.69 16.29
CA THR A 162 -23.70 -3.32 17.64
C THR A 162 -23.17 -4.51 18.44
N GLY A 163 -23.25 -5.71 17.87
CA GLY A 163 -22.76 -6.93 18.43
C GLY A 163 -22.84 -8.09 17.45
N LEU A 164 -22.27 -9.23 17.83
CA LEU A 164 -22.18 -10.42 16.97
C LEU A 164 -23.56 -10.94 16.55
N ASP A 165 -24.58 -10.82 17.40
CA ASP A 165 -25.96 -11.25 17.09
C ASP A 165 -26.56 -10.46 15.91
N ASP A 166 -26.15 -9.21 15.70
CA ASP A 166 -26.64 -8.39 14.59
C ASP A 166 -26.17 -8.88 13.23
N MET A 167 -25.12 -9.69 13.17
CA MET A 167 -24.57 -10.27 11.95
C MET A 167 -25.47 -11.38 11.37
N GLN A 168 -26.34 -11.99 12.19
CA GLN A 168 -27.06 -13.19 11.81
C GLN A 168 -27.88 -13.03 10.52
N GLY A 169 -27.47 -13.77 9.49
CA GLY A 169 -28.15 -13.82 8.19
C GLY A 169 -27.95 -12.59 7.29
N LEU A 170 -27.17 -11.58 7.70
CA LEU A 170 -26.83 -10.47 6.83
C LEU A 170 -26.03 -10.94 5.62
N ARG A 171 -26.36 -10.43 4.46
CA ARG A 171 -25.58 -10.61 3.22
C ARG A 171 -24.60 -9.47 3.13
N LEU A 172 -23.32 -9.74 3.35
CA LEU A 172 -22.28 -8.72 3.38
C LEU A 172 -21.39 -8.82 2.13
N GLY A 173 -21.31 -7.72 1.41
CA GLY A 173 -20.41 -7.58 0.27
C GLY A 173 -18.96 -7.57 0.74
N THR A 174 -18.13 -8.35 0.09
CA THR A 174 -16.66 -8.33 0.26
C THR A 174 -15.98 -8.40 -1.10
N GLU A 175 -14.81 -7.81 -1.19
CA GLU A 175 -13.94 -7.99 -2.34
C GLU A 175 -13.44 -9.45 -2.40
N ASP A 176 -12.66 -9.80 -3.42
CA ASP A 176 -12.09 -11.15 -3.54
C ASP A 176 -10.99 -11.38 -2.50
N SER A 177 -11.42 -11.64 -1.28
CA SER A 177 -10.57 -11.95 -0.12
C SER A 177 -10.94 -13.33 0.43
N SER A 178 -10.04 -14.28 0.29
CA SER A 178 -10.24 -15.63 0.84
C SER A 178 -10.43 -15.62 2.36
N GLN A 179 -9.81 -14.68 3.07
CA GLN A 179 -9.97 -14.50 4.51
C GLN A 179 -11.38 -14.02 4.86
N MET A 180 -11.88 -12.98 4.18
CA MET A 180 -13.22 -12.45 4.44
C MET A 180 -14.32 -13.46 4.05
N GLN A 181 -14.12 -14.24 3.00
CA GLN A 181 -15.01 -15.33 2.61
C GLN A 181 -15.10 -16.43 3.67
N GLN A 182 -14.03 -16.69 4.43
CA GLN A 182 -13.99 -17.67 5.50
C GLN A 182 -14.52 -17.12 6.84
N ILE A 183 -14.24 -15.86 7.14
CA ILE A 183 -14.52 -15.30 8.46
C ILE A 183 -15.95 -14.76 8.60
N ILE A 184 -16.52 -14.12 7.59
CA ILE A 184 -17.89 -13.58 7.63
C ILE A 184 -18.92 -14.65 8.03
N PRO A 185 -18.85 -15.91 7.50
CA PRO A 185 -19.72 -16.99 7.97
C PRO A 185 -19.55 -17.38 9.44
N GLN A 186 -18.33 -17.25 10.01
CA GLN A 186 -18.10 -17.51 11.45
C GLN A 186 -18.80 -16.47 12.35
N TRP A 187 -19.01 -15.28 11.81
CA TRP A 187 -19.79 -14.23 12.49
C TRP A 187 -21.31 -14.34 12.26
N GLY A 188 -21.77 -15.41 11.55
CA GLY A 188 -23.19 -15.67 11.31
C GLY A 188 -23.78 -14.96 10.10
N ALA A 189 -22.98 -14.25 9.32
CA ALA A 189 -23.39 -13.55 8.11
C ALA A 189 -23.09 -14.40 6.84
N VAL A 190 -23.54 -13.94 5.68
CA VAL A 190 -23.30 -14.54 4.38
C VAL A 190 -22.36 -13.64 3.58
N ALA A 191 -21.17 -14.12 3.24
CA ALA A 191 -20.24 -13.41 2.38
C ALA A 191 -20.74 -13.42 0.92
N VAL A 192 -20.79 -12.25 0.30
CA VAL A 192 -21.15 -12.08 -1.11
C VAL A 192 -19.98 -11.39 -1.81
N THR A 193 -19.18 -12.17 -2.53
CA THR A 193 -18.04 -11.64 -3.27
C THR A 193 -18.50 -10.86 -4.49
N LEU A 194 -18.07 -9.60 -4.59
CA LEU A 194 -18.41 -8.67 -5.66
C LEU A 194 -17.19 -7.83 -6.02
N PRO A 195 -17.03 -7.45 -7.29
CA PRO A 195 -16.10 -6.40 -7.66
C PRO A 195 -16.56 -5.05 -7.07
N PRO A 196 -15.62 -4.13 -6.72
CA PRO A 196 -15.94 -2.87 -6.03
C PRO A 196 -16.97 -1.99 -6.76
N ASP A 197 -16.98 -2.00 -8.07
CA ASP A 197 -17.91 -1.24 -8.92
C ASP A 197 -19.36 -1.76 -8.88
N GLU A 198 -19.59 -3.00 -8.45
CA GLU A 198 -20.92 -3.58 -8.26
C GLU A 198 -21.54 -3.26 -6.88
N PHE A 199 -20.76 -2.86 -5.87
CA PHE A 199 -21.29 -2.66 -4.51
C PHE A 199 -22.44 -1.66 -4.44
N ALA A 200 -22.32 -0.51 -5.08
CA ALA A 200 -23.38 0.49 -5.07
C ALA A 200 -24.69 -0.02 -5.68
N LEU A 201 -24.62 -0.80 -6.74
CA LEU A 201 -25.80 -1.42 -7.36
C LEU A 201 -26.38 -2.52 -6.46
N ALA A 202 -25.53 -3.35 -5.86
CA ALA A 202 -25.93 -4.45 -4.98
C ALA A 202 -26.63 -3.94 -3.71
N LEU A 203 -26.15 -2.85 -3.10
CA LEU A 203 -26.81 -2.15 -1.99
C LEU A 203 -28.18 -1.60 -2.41
N ARG A 204 -28.24 -0.88 -3.54
CA ARG A 204 -29.47 -0.27 -4.03
C ARG A 204 -30.56 -1.28 -4.40
N THR A 205 -30.16 -2.46 -4.88
CA THR A 205 -31.07 -3.54 -5.25
C THR A 205 -31.34 -4.54 -4.14
N HIS A 206 -30.81 -4.27 -2.94
CA HIS A 206 -30.89 -5.18 -1.79
C HIS A 206 -30.36 -6.60 -2.09
N ARG A 207 -29.39 -6.72 -3.00
CA ARG A 207 -28.62 -7.97 -3.23
C ARG A 207 -27.71 -8.25 -2.03
N ILE A 208 -27.20 -7.18 -1.40
CA ILE A 208 -26.47 -7.20 -0.13
C ILE A 208 -27.15 -6.25 0.88
N ASP A 209 -27.03 -6.57 2.17
CA ASP A 209 -27.57 -5.79 3.28
C ASP A 209 -26.54 -4.82 3.87
N GLY A 210 -25.29 -4.98 3.47
CA GLY A 210 -24.14 -4.17 3.86
C GLY A 210 -22.88 -4.65 3.20
N ALA A 211 -21.76 -4.07 3.56
CA ALA A 211 -20.43 -4.48 3.11
C ALA A 211 -19.37 -4.03 4.13
N GLU A 212 -18.10 -4.24 3.81
CA GLU A 212 -16.98 -3.76 4.59
C GLU A 212 -16.05 -2.90 3.73
N SER A 213 -15.45 -1.88 4.33
CA SER A 213 -14.54 -0.98 3.63
C SER A 213 -13.72 -0.15 4.61
N THR A 214 -12.80 0.65 4.09
CA THR A 214 -12.20 1.76 4.84
C THR A 214 -13.14 2.97 4.83
N LEU A 215 -13.07 3.82 5.85
CA LEU A 215 -13.95 5.00 5.94
C LEU A 215 -13.75 6.00 4.77
N PRO A 216 -12.51 6.29 4.31
CA PRO A 216 -12.34 7.10 3.12
C PRO A 216 -13.01 6.50 1.88
N THR A 217 -12.83 5.21 1.60
CA THR A 217 -13.45 4.53 0.46
C THR A 217 -14.99 4.52 0.57
N TYR A 218 -15.54 4.23 1.75
CA TYR A 218 -16.99 4.27 2.01
C TYR A 218 -17.60 5.63 1.64
N VAL A 219 -16.88 6.71 1.94
CA VAL A 219 -17.36 8.07 1.64
C VAL A 219 -17.13 8.45 0.17
N ASP A 220 -15.97 8.16 -0.38
CA ASP A 220 -15.61 8.57 -1.74
C ASP A 220 -16.41 7.79 -2.79
N SER A 221 -16.72 6.52 -2.52
CA SER A 221 -17.61 5.70 -3.36
C SER A 221 -19.10 6.01 -3.17
N GLY A 222 -19.46 6.89 -2.22
CA GLY A 222 -20.84 7.28 -1.96
C GLY A 222 -21.69 6.20 -1.26
N TYR A 223 -21.10 5.13 -0.74
CA TYR A 223 -21.83 4.06 -0.04
C TYR A 223 -22.60 4.57 1.16
N TYR A 224 -22.10 5.60 1.84
CA TYR A 224 -22.74 6.25 2.99
C TYR A 224 -24.13 6.82 2.69
N LEU A 225 -24.46 7.07 1.42
CA LEU A 225 -25.80 7.52 0.99
C LEU A 225 -26.78 6.37 0.83
N LEU A 226 -26.29 5.13 0.70
CA LEU A 226 -27.07 3.92 0.47
C LEU A 226 -27.17 3.06 1.72
N ALA A 227 -26.12 3.05 2.53
CA ALA A 227 -25.95 2.23 3.72
C ALA A 227 -25.41 3.13 4.86
N PRO A 228 -26.29 3.88 5.56
CA PRO A 228 -25.90 4.97 6.45
C PRO A 228 -25.44 4.53 7.84
N TYR A 229 -25.38 3.23 8.13
CA TYR A 229 -24.95 2.71 9.42
C TYR A 229 -23.52 2.17 9.30
N TRP A 230 -22.58 2.89 9.87
CA TRP A 230 -21.17 2.52 9.96
C TRP A 230 -20.88 1.97 11.35
N THR A 231 -20.16 0.86 11.45
CA THR A 231 -19.72 0.28 12.72
C THR A 231 -18.20 0.27 12.78
N TYR A 232 -17.61 0.93 13.77
CA TYR A 232 -16.17 0.87 14.05
C TYR A 232 -15.85 -0.44 14.79
N ASP A 233 -15.80 -1.53 14.05
CA ASP A 233 -15.38 -2.84 14.53
C ASP A 233 -13.90 -3.12 14.25
N ARG A 234 -13.29 -2.41 13.29
CA ARG A 234 -11.86 -2.51 12.93
C ARG A 234 -11.38 -3.96 12.80
N HIS A 235 -12.19 -4.80 12.15
CA HIS A 235 -11.92 -6.24 12.05
C HIS A 235 -10.65 -6.57 11.26
N SER A 236 -10.17 -5.70 10.38
CA SER A 236 -8.96 -5.93 9.61
C SER A 236 -8.19 -4.63 9.39
N TYR A 237 -6.88 -4.68 9.63
CA TYR A 237 -5.95 -3.62 9.23
C TYR A 237 -5.30 -4.01 7.93
N ASN A 238 -5.23 -3.07 7.00
CA ASN A 238 -4.74 -3.33 5.66
C ASN A 238 -3.48 -2.52 5.36
N ALA A 239 -2.64 -3.12 4.55
CA ALA A 239 -1.49 -2.46 3.95
C ALA A 239 -1.43 -2.77 2.46
N ASP A 240 -0.77 -1.89 1.74
CA ASP A 240 -0.28 -2.15 0.39
C ASP A 240 1.23 -2.36 0.47
N VAL A 241 1.79 -3.00 -0.54
CA VAL A 241 3.22 -3.14 -0.71
C VAL A 241 3.68 -2.43 -1.98
N LEU A 242 4.81 -1.74 -1.87
CA LEU A 242 5.58 -1.29 -3.02
C LEU A 242 6.72 -2.28 -3.23
N VAL A 243 6.74 -2.92 -4.38
CA VAL A 243 7.74 -3.92 -4.76
C VAL A 243 8.43 -3.53 -6.07
N ALA A 244 9.65 -4.03 -6.26
CA ALA A 244 10.36 -3.99 -7.53
C ALA A 244 10.48 -5.41 -8.10
N SER A 245 10.63 -5.53 -9.41
CA SER A 245 11.16 -6.74 -10.03
C SER A 245 12.58 -7.00 -9.51
N SER A 246 12.89 -8.22 -9.07
CA SER A 246 14.25 -8.56 -8.65
C SER A 246 15.26 -8.47 -9.81
N GLU A 247 14.80 -8.63 -11.04
CA GLU A 247 15.63 -8.41 -12.23
C GLU A 247 16.00 -6.92 -12.37
N THR A 248 15.01 -6.03 -12.31
CA THR A 248 15.24 -4.57 -12.31
C THR A 248 16.06 -4.13 -11.09
N TRP A 249 15.78 -4.70 -9.90
CA TRP A 249 16.50 -4.37 -8.67
C TRP A 249 17.99 -4.67 -8.76
N ALA A 250 18.38 -5.74 -9.45
CA ALA A 250 19.76 -6.13 -9.66
C ALA A 250 20.55 -5.18 -10.61
N GLU A 251 19.86 -4.32 -11.37
CA GLU A 251 20.49 -3.29 -12.20
C GLU A 251 21.00 -2.09 -11.41
N PHE A 252 20.49 -1.89 -10.20
CA PHE A 252 20.86 -0.77 -9.33
C PHE A 252 22.12 -1.07 -8.52
N SER A 253 23.01 -0.07 -8.41
CA SER A 253 24.13 -0.16 -7.48
C SER A 253 23.64 -0.20 -6.03
N PRO A 254 24.45 -0.68 -5.07
CA PRO A 254 24.06 -0.69 -3.66
C PRO A 254 23.65 0.70 -3.14
N GLU A 255 24.29 1.76 -3.63
CA GLU A 255 23.97 3.15 -3.27
C GLU A 255 22.62 3.58 -3.83
N GLU A 256 22.30 3.16 -5.07
CA GLU A 256 20.98 3.42 -5.69
C GLU A 256 19.87 2.62 -5.02
N GLN A 257 20.13 1.36 -4.67
CA GLN A 257 19.20 0.54 -3.91
C GLN A 257 18.86 1.19 -2.57
N GLN A 258 19.86 1.68 -1.85
CA GLN A 258 19.64 2.41 -0.61
C GLN A 258 18.84 3.70 -0.80
N LEU A 259 19.12 4.45 -1.87
CA LEU A 259 18.36 5.65 -2.24
C LEU A 259 16.89 5.30 -2.48
N LEU A 260 16.60 4.26 -3.26
CA LEU A 260 15.25 3.80 -3.57
C LEU A 260 14.48 3.41 -2.29
N LEU A 261 15.12 2.64 -1.39
CA LEU A 261 14.53 2.27 -0.10
C LEU A 261 14.22 3.50 0.77
N GLN A 262 15.12 4.47 0.83
CA GLN A 262 14.90 5.72 1.58
C GLN A 262 13.74 6.53 0.99
N CYS A 263 13.66 6.66 -0.34
CA CYS A 263 12.56 7.33 -1.02
C CYS A 263 11.21 6.63 -0.77
N ALA A 264 11.20 5.30 -0.79
CA ALA A 264 10.01 4.50 -0.52
C ALA A 264 9.53 4.69 0.94
N ALA A 265 10.43 4.65 1.91
CA ALA A 265 10.13 4.89 3.32
C ALA A 265 9.60 6.32 3.57
N GLU A 266 10.19 7.35 2.91
CA GLU A 266 9.70 8.73 3.01
C GLU A 266 8.30 8.87 2.41
N ALA A 267 8.04 8.24 1.26
CA ALA A 267 6.73 8.25 0.63
C ALA A 267 5.68 7.57 1.51
N ALA A 268 6.01 6.43 2.15
CA ALA A 268 5.14 5.74 3.09
C ALA A 268 4.82 6.59 4.33
N SER A 269 5.83 7.20 4.93
CA SER A 269 5.65 8.10 6.09
C SER A 269 4.74 9.28 5.75
N TRP A 270 4.94 9.90 4.59
CA TRP A 270 4.08 10.96 4.10
C TRP A 270 2.63 10.49 3.92
N GLN A 271 2.43 9.32 3.34
CA GLN A 271 1.12 8.74 3.08
C GLN A 271 0.36 8.47 4.39
N ARG A 272 1.00 7.89 5.40
CA ARG A 272 0.40 7.63 6.72
C ARG A 272 -0.11 8.92 7.38
N ALA A 273 0.69 9.96 7.37
CA ALA A 273 0.28 11.26 7.93
C ALA A 273 -0.93 11.86 7.20
N HIS A 274 -1.04 11.65 5.89
CA HIS A 274 -2.17 12.13 5.09
C HIS A 274 -3.41 11.26 5.22
N TRP A 275 -3.25 9.98 5.50
CA TRP A 275 -4.36 9.05 5.72
C TRP A 275 -5.22 9.45 6.91
N GLN A 276 -4.61 9.80 8.05
CA GLN A 276 -5.34 10.29 9.22
C GLN A 276 -6.20 11.52 8.89
N CYS A 277 -5.66 12.45 8.09
CA CYS A 277 -6.44 13.59 7.61
C CYS A 277 -7.61 13.17 6.71
N ALA A 278 -7.43 12.16 5.87
CA ALA A 278 -8.48 11.64 4.99
C ALA A 278 -9.60 10.97 5.80
N GLU A 279 -9.26 10.18 6.81
CA GLU A 279 -10.24 9.57 7.72
C GLU A 279 -11.08 10.60 8.48
N VAL A 280 -10.43 11.63 9.05
CA VAL A 280 -11.15 12.71 9.73
C VAL A 280 -12.10 13.44 8.77
N LYS A 281 -11.69 13.74 7.55
CA LYS A 281 -12.54 14.38 6.53
C LYS A 281 -13.72 13.48 6.16
N ALA A 282 -13.48 12.19 5.96
CA ALA A 282 -14.51 11.21 5.64
C ALA A 282 -15.53 11.08 6.78
N MET A 283 -15.06 10.94 8.03
CA MET A 283 -15.92 10.90 9.22
C MET A 283 -16.83 12.13 9.31
N LEU A 284 -16.27 13.33 9.15
CA LEU A 284 -17.04 14.58 9.18
C LEU A 284 -18.08 14.65 8.05
N ARG A 285 -17.73 14.17 6.84
CA ARG A 285 -18.65 14.17 5.71
C ARG A 285 -19.80 13.19 5.93
N ALA A 286 -19.53 11.95 6.34
CA ALA A 286 -20.55 10.96 6.65
C ALA A 286 -21.47 11.42 7.78
N SER A 287 -20.92 11.91 8.89
CA SER A 287 -21.68 12.42 10.03
C SER A 287 -22.60 13.59 9.64
N ARG A 288 -22.12 14.54 8.84
CA ARG A 288 -22.94 15.68 8.35
C ARG A 288 -24.07 15.24 7.42
N SER A 289 -23.92 14.08 6.79
CA SER A 289 -24.95 13.48 5.94
C SER A 289 -25.98 12.65 6.71
N GLY A 290 -25.85 12.57 8.05
CA GLY A 290 -26.77 11.85 8.91
C GLY A 290 -26.43 10.37 9.11
N CYS A 291 -25.22 9.94 8.75
CA CYS A 291 -24.79 8.57 9.03
C CYS A 291 -24.66 8.33 10.54
N TYR A 292 -25.12 7.17 10.96
CA TYR A 292 -24.95 6.69 12.32
C TYR A 292 -23.62 5.94 12.44
N MET A 293 -22.80 6.36 13.39
CA MET A 293 -21.48 5.77 13.66
C MET A 293 -21.54 5.00 14.97
N ALA A 294 -21.57 3.67 14.87
CA ALA A 294 -21.56 2.77 16.03
C ALA A 294 -20.12 2.44 16.43
N LEU A 295 -19.91 2.23 17.71
CA LEU A 295 -18.69 1.65 18.28
C LEU A 295 -19.06 0.31 18.90
N LEU A 296 -18.27 -0.73 18.66
CA LEU A 296 -18.38 -1.96 19.44
C LEU A 296 -17.83 -1.73 20.84
N SER A 297 -18.48 -2.35 21.84
CA SER A 297 -17.88 -2.46 23.16
C SER A 297 -16.69 -3.45 23.11
N GLU A 298 -15.80 -3.36 24.10
CA GLU A 298 -14.69 -4.30 24.23
C GLU A 298 -15.21 -5.76 24.32
N GLU A 299 -16.27 -5.99 25.11
CA GLU A 299 -16.93 -7.29 25.20
C GLU A 299 -17.40 -7.81 23.84
N GLN A 300 -18.03 -6.98 23.01
CA GLN A 300 -18.47 -7.37 21.68
C GLN A 300 -17.27 -7.60 20.73
N THR A 301 -16.24 -6.79 20.81
CA THR A 301 -15.01 -6.99 20.01
C THR A 301 -14.36 -8.33 20.34
N GLU A 302 -14.33 -8.73 21.62
CA GLU A 302 -13.83 -10.06 22.02
C GLU A 302 -14.68 -11.19 21.43
N LEU A 303 -16.03 -11.06 21.40
CA LEU A 303 -16.88 -12.08 20.78
C LEU A 303 -16.60 -12.24 19.28
N PHE A 304 -16.35 -11.14 18.55
CA PHE A 304 -15.94 -11.20 17.14
C PHE A 304 -14.56 -11.85 16.98
N ARG A 305 -13.61 -11.55 17.87
CA ARG A 305 -12.28 -12.14 17.89
C ARG A 305 -12.34 -13.64 18.16
N ASP A 306 -13.14 -14.06 19.17
CA ASP A 306 -13.31 -15.47 19.52
C ASP A 306 -13.96 -16.26 18.38
N ALA A 307 -14.97 -15.69 17.72
CA ALA A 307 -15.60 -16.31 16.56
C ALA A 307 -14.65 -16.41 15.34
N ALA A 308 -13.58 -15.62 15.30
CA ALA A 308 -12.55 -15.69 14.27
C ALA A 308 -11.50 -16.81 14.51
N GLN A 309 -11.44 -17.41 15.70
CA GLN A 309 -10.40 -18.41 16.05
C GLN A 309 -10.28 -19.58 15.06
N PRO A 310 -11.36 -20.13 14.46
CA PRO A 310 -11.21 -21.21 13.49
C PRO A 310 -10.30 -20.89 12.30
N LEU A 311 -10.17 -19.60 11.93
CA LEU A 311 -9.26 -19.17 10.87
C LEU A 311 -7.78 -19.43 11.25
N TYR A 312 -7.46 -19.25 12.53
CA TYR A 312 -6.09 -19.41 13.05
C TYR A 312 -5.67 -20.88 13.19
N GLU A 313 -6.60 -21.81 13.33
CA GLU A 313 -6.32 -23.24 13.45
C GLU A 313 -5.71 -23.81 12.16
N HIS A 314 -6.02 -23.23 11.01
CA HIS A 314 -5.57 -23.68 9.70
C HIS A 314 -4.27 -23.04 9.21
N LEU A 315 -3.65 -22.17 10.02
CA LEU A 315 -2.40 -21.52 9.65
C LEU A 315 -1.24 -22.53 9.60
N SER A 316 -0.34 -22.34 8.64
CA SER A 316 0.95 -23.02 8.60
C SER A 316 1.82 -22.63 9.80
N GLU A 317 2.83 -23.40 10.11
CA GLU A 317 3.76 -23.08 11.20
C GLU A 317 4.49 -21.73 10.98
N THR A 318 4.80 -21.42 9.73
CA THR A 318 5.40 -20.12 9.37
C THR A 318 4.45 -18.96 9.66
N GLN A 319 3.18 -19.09 9.29
CA GLN A 319 2.16 -18.08 9.60
C GLN A 319 1.92 -17.93 11.10
N LYS A 320 1.87 -19.04 11.85
CA LYS A 320 1.74 -19.03 13.31
C LYS A 320 2.91 -18.33 13.98
N GLU A 321 4.13 -18.49 13.43
CA GLU A 321 5.30 -17.76 13.91
C GLU A 321 5.15 -16.26 13.72
N VAL A 322 4.71 -15.80 12.52
CA VAL A 322 4.43 -14.39 12.26
C VAL A 322 3.40 -13.85 13.25
N VAL A 323 2.28 -14.56 13.45
CA VAL A 323 1.23 -14.19 14.42
C VAL A 323 1.79 -14.04 15.84
N ARG A 324 2.61 -14.99 16.29
CA ARG A 324 3.24 -14.88 17.63
C ARG A 324 4.11 -13.64 17.76
N ARG A 325 4.90 -13.32 16.74
CA ARG A 325 5.76 -12.15 16.73
C ARG A 325 4.94 -10.85 16.67
N VAL A 326 3.86 -10.80 15.90
CA VAL A 326 2.93 -9.67 15.85
C VAL A 326 2.36 -9.41 17.24
N ARG A 327 1.81 -10.44 17.90
CA ARG A 327 1.21 -10.33 19.24
C ARG A 327 2.22 -9.92 20.32
N ALA A 328 3.46 -10.37 20.22
CA ALA A 328 4.50 -9.98 21.16
C ALA A 328 4.82 -8.47 21.12
N LEU A 329 4.58 -7.81 19.98
CA LEU A 329 4.78 -6.37 19.82
C LEU A 329 3.59 -5.54 20.32
N SER A 330 2.44 -6.15 20.64
CA SER A 330 1.27 -5.44 21.18
C SER A 330 1.48 -4.99 22.64
N ASP A 331 2.27 -5.74 23.41
CA ASP A 331 2.44 -5.57 24.86
C ASP A 331 3.52 -4.53 25.23
N GLU A 332 4.22 -3.94 24.25
CA GLU A 332 5.29 -2.95 24.50
C GLU A 332 4.78 -1.49 24.63
N SER A 333 3.49 -1.27 24.81
CA SER A 333 2.89 0.05 24.94
C SER A 333 2.29 0.28 26.34
N ASP A 334 3.17 0.43 27.35
CA ASP A 334 2.88 1.10 28.62
C ASP A 334 4.06 1.96 29.09
#